data_6de20ffa71e135761e34f9bdeab85b37
#
_entry.id   6de20ffa71e135761e34f9bdeab85b37
#
_cell.length_a   1.000
_cell.length_b   1.000
_cell.length_c   1.000
_cell.angle_alpha   90.00
_cell.angle_beta   90.00
_cell.angle_gamma   90.00
#
_symmetry.space_group_name_H-M   'P 1'
#
loop_
_entity.id
_entity.type
_entity.pdbx_description
1 polymer ?
#
loop_
_entity_poly.entity_id
_entity_poly.type
_entity_poly.pdbx_seq_one_letter_code
_entity_poly.pdbx_strand_id
1 'polypeptide(L)'
;MSNSNNLFDQIKDEFTREGEMFETRNIRDDKGFPITEYVSFPDNLKGYFDIGRLHGDKEFLIYENERFSFNQTLDNAAQFGNALILDGIQKGDRVAICMQNNPEFIFAYIGIISIGAVCVPLNSWWVADEIKYALEHSDAKVIVGDIKRLQGLEDVKDLKKIITSYTPNDNFVSFKDYVKDHPKILNEVEIKRDDNATIYYTSGSTGKPKGVLSSHRGIISTMFSWACISKILTERENRLGNDAAPLTDPDLSILLCVPLFHVTGSHVAFLMSVLVGRKVVMMKKWDAGEAIKLISEEKISDITGVPTQTWELLNHPDKDKYDLSSLKTLAGGGGPRPAEHVKMLDDNFEGRPGIGYGLTETNAIGTLVTGDDYVSNPSTAGRVVPPLTEIKILDENWNELEEGK
;
A
#
# COMPACT_ATOMS: atom_id res chain seq x y z
N MET A 1 28.59 -11.28 10.72
CA MET A 1 27.74 -10.13 10.96
C MET A 1 28.42 -8.77 10.69
N SER A 2 29.67 -8.51 11.12
CA SER A 2 30.32 -7.19 10.95
C SER A 2 30.54 -6.74 9.48
N ASN A 3 30.91 -7.63 8.56
CA ASN A 3 31.18 -7.27 7.16
C ASN A 3 29.90 -6.97 6.35
N SER A 4 28.83 -7.70 6.60
CA SER A 4 27.54 -7.50 5.91
C SER A 4 26.86 -6.20 6.34
N ASN A 5 27.00 -5.82 7.61
CA ASN A 5 26.46 -4.55 8.12
C ASN A 5 27.21 -3.36 7.52
N ASN A 6 28.53 -3.45 7.41
CA ASN A 6 29.37 -2.42 6.81
C ASN A 6 29.02 -2.20 5.31
N LEU A 7 28.78 -3.30 4.56
CA LEU A 7 28.41 -3.22 3.14
C LEU A 7 27.03 -2.56 2.93
N PHE A 8 26.05 -2.88 3.79
CA PHE A 8 24.74 -2.24 3.74
C PHE A 8 24.83 -0.72 3.95
N ASP A 9 25.55 -0.27 4.97
CA ASP A 9 25.71 1.15 5.26
C ASP A 9 26.50 1.87 4.17
N GLN A 10 27.52 1.24 3.60
CA GLN A 10 28.26 1.77 2.47
C GLN A 10 27.33 2.00 1.24
N ILE A 11 26.50 1.01 0.88
CA ILE A 11 25.58 1.11 -0.25
C ILE A 11 24.51 2.16 0.03
N LYS A 12 23.99 2.22 1.27
CA LYS A 12 23.05 3.26 1.69
C LYS A 12 23.63 4.65 1.44
N ASP A 13 24.85 4.89 1.92
CA ASP A 13 25.53 6.19 1.77
C ASP A 13 25.81 6.53 0.30
N GLU A 14 26.13 5.53 -0.53
CA GLU A 14 26.28 5.71 -1.98
C GLU A 14 24.97 6.16 -2.65
N PHE A 15 23.83 5.60 -2.27
CA PHE A 15 22.54 5.90 -2.91
C PHE A 15 21.85 7.17 -2.36
N THR A 16 22.25 7.62 -1.18
CA THR A 16 21.61 8.80 -0.52
C THR A 16 22.45 10.07 -0.54
N ARG A 17 23.68 10.01 -1.08
CA ARG A 17 24.55 11.18 -1.22
C ARG A 17 24.03 12.19 -2.23
N GLU A 18 24.61 13.37 -2.23
CA GLU A 18 24.30 14.46 -3.17
C GLU A 18 24.39 14.01 -4.64
N GLY A 19 23.39 14.33 -5.44
CA GLY A 19 23.25 13.99 -6.85
C GLY A 19 22.67 12.60 -7.13
N GLU A 20 22.45 11.77 -6.12
CA GLU A 20 21.89 10.41 -6.30
C GLU A 20 20.36 10.38 -6.18
N MET A 21 19.75 9.27 -6.63
CA MET A 21 18.30 9.12 -6.72
C MET A 21 17.58 9.34 -5.38
N PHE A 22 18.18 8.92 -4.27
CA PHE A 22 17.62 9.01 -2.92
C PHE A 22 18.31 10.07 -2.06
N GLU A 23 18.91 11.07 -2.71
CA GLU A 23 19.45 12.23 -1.99
C GLU A 23 18.41 12.84 -1.06
N THR A 24 18.83 13.16 0.16
CA THR A 24 17.98 13.80 1.16
C THR A 24 18.52 15.15 1.57
N ARG A 25 17.59 16.02 2.04
CA ARG A 25 17.94 17.30 2.61
C ARG A 25 17.12 17.58 3.87
N ASN A 26 17.68 18.38 4.77
CA ASN A 26 16.99 18.87 5.94
C ASN A 26 16.27 20.18 5.61
N ILE A 27 14.99 20.25 5.91
CA ILE A 27 14.16 21.43 5.72
C ILE A 27 13.32 21.70 6.99
N ARG A 28 12.48 22.73 6.93
CA ARG A 28 11.38 22.90 7.87
C ARG A 28 10.05 22.74 7.13
N ASP A 29 9.11 22.04 7.76
CA ASP A 29 7.75 21.94 7.22
C ASP A 29 7.00 23.28 7.33
N ASP A 30 5.75 23.32 6.81
CA ASP A 30 4.91 24.54 6.85
C ASP A 30 4.59 25.03 8.28
N LYS A 31 4.78 24.16 9.29
CA LYS A 31 4.61 24.48 10.72
C LYS A 31 5.91 24.85 11.41
N GLY A 32 7.04 24.81 10.69
CA GLY A 32 8.38 25.14 11.19
C GLY A 32 9.12 24.00 11.88
N PHE A 33 8.61 22.76 11.86
CA PHE A 33 9.31 21.60 12.41
C PHE A 33 10.44 21.14 11.48
N PRO A 34 11.60 20.74 12.05
CA PRO A 34 12.68 20.17 11.24
C PRO A 34 12.25 18.79 10.72
N ILE A 35 12.39 18.58 9.43
CA ILE A 35 12.14 17.31 8.76
C ILE A 35 13.23 17.02 7.74
N THR A 36 13.45 15.75 7.46
CA THR A 36 14.28 15.30 6.35
C THR A 36 13.37 14.85 5.20
N GLU A 37 13.66 15.29 3.97
CA GLU A 37 12.91 14.89 2.79
C GLU A 37 13.84 14.47 1.66
N TYR A 38 13.32 13.73 0.69
CA TYR A 38 14.03 13.49 -0.57
C TYR A 38 14.09 14.76 -1.41
N VAL A 39 15.21 14.96 -2.10
CA VAL A 39 15.40 16.11 -3.01
C VAL A 39 14.57 15.92 -4.28
N SER A 40 14.59 14.72 -4.84
CA SER A 40 13.95 14.40 -6.13
C SER A 40 12.80 13.44 -5.96
N PHE A 41 11.60 13.95 -5.63
CA PHE A 41 10.37 13.17 -5.58
C PHE A 41 9.16 14.05 -5.98
N PRO A 42 8.01 13.46 -6.38
CA PRO A 42 6.82 14.21 -6.73
C PRO A 42 6.32 15.11 -5.60
N ASP A 43 5.85 16.32 -5.93
CA ASP A 43 5.34 17.27 -4.94
C ASP A 43 4.08 16.76 -4.21
N ASN A 44 3.30 15.89 -4.88
CA ASN A 44 2.07 15.36 -4.32
C ASN A 44 1.75 13.98 -4.93
N LEU A 45 0.75 13.29 -4.38
CA LEU A 45 0.35 11.96 -4.86
C LEU A 45 -0.24 11.97 -6.26
N LYS A 46 -0.79 13.10 -6.76
CA LYS A 46 -1.18 13.17 -8.18
C LYS A 46 0.05 12.99 -9.07
N GLY A 47 1.12 13.75 -8.83
CA GLY A 47 2.39 13.58 -9.55
C GLY A 47 3.00 12.18 -9.35
N TYR A 48 2.81 11.57 -8.17
CA TYR A 48 3.22 10.19 -7.93
C TYR A 48 2.42 9.19 -8.81
N PHE A 49 1.10 9.34 -8.94
CA PHE A 49 0.29 8.50 -9.82
C PHE A 49 0.64 8.71 -11.29
N ASP A 50 1.03 9.92 -11.68
CA ASP A 50 1.47 10.22 -13.05
C ASP A 50 2.74 9.43 -13.43
N ILE A 51 3.56 8.95 -12.47
CA ILE A 51 4.65 7.99 -12.74
C ILE A 51 4.07 6.71 -13.37
N GLY A 52 2.90 6.28 -12.96
CA GLY A 52 2.21 5.13 -13.55
C GLY A 52 1.98 5.27 -15.06
N ARG A 53 1.84 6.50 -15.60
CA ARG A 53 1.73 6.73 -17.05
C ARG A 53 2.98 6.31 -17.83
N LEU A 54 4.15 6.29 -17.18
CA LEU A 54 5.39 5.85 -17.80
C LEU A 54 5.37 4.34 -18.13
N HIS A 55 4.52 3.57 -17.44
CA HIS A 55 4.35 2.14 -17.72
C HIS A 55 3.33 1.88 -18.85
N GLY A 56 2.59 2.89 -19.29
CA GLY A 56 1.74 2.87 -20.49
C GLY A 56 0.64 1.82 -20.44
N ASP A 57 0.60 0.99 -21.49
CA ASP A 57 -0.41 -0.05 -21.63
C ASP A 57 0.02 -1.42 -21.06
N LYS A 58 1.11 -1.47 -20.27
CA LYS A 58 1.46 -2.65 -19.49
C LYS A 58 0.30 -3.04 -18.57
N GLU A 59 0.03 -4.34 -18.43
CA GLU A 59 -0.96 -4.86 -17.49
C GLU A 59 -0.66 -4.39 -16.06
N PHE A 60 -1.67 -3.86 -15.39
CA PHE A 60 -1.54 -3.37 -14.01
C PHE A 60 -2.47 -4.10 -13.05
N LEU A 61 -3.78 -4.03 -13.25
CA LEU A 61 -4.75 -4.68 -12.36
C LEU A 61 -5.38 -5.88 -13.05
N ILE A 62 -5.36 -7.01 -12.34
CA ILE A 62 -6.08 -8.21 -12.72
C ILE A 62 -7.06 -8.55 -11.60
N TYR A 63 -8.33 -8.67 -11.95
CA TYR A 63 -9.38 -9.02 -11.03
C TYR A 63 -10.40 -9.94 -11.73
N GLU A 64 -10.51 -11.17 -11.29
CA GLU A 64 -11.34 -12.18 -11.96
C GLU A 64 -11.03 -12.25 -13.48
N ASN A 65 -11.99 -11.90 -14.33
CA ASN A 65 -11.83 -11.84 -15.79
C ASN A 65 -11.51 -10.45 -16.34
N GLU A 66 -11.35 -9.47 -15.48
CA GLU A 66 -11.06 -8.08 -15.85
C GLU A 66 -9.56 -7.79 -15.79
N ARG A 67 -9.07 -7.09 -16.80
CA ARG A 67 -7.67 -6.68 -16.92
C ARG A 67 -7.59 -5.22 -17.31
N PHE A 68 -6.82 -4.45 -16.55
CA PHE A 68 -6.60 -3.03 -16.79
C PHE A 68 -5.12 -2.74 -16.90
N SER A 69 -4.75 -1.96 -17.92
CA SER A 69 -3.42 -1.37 -18.01
C SER A 69 -3.23 -0.22 -17.02
N PHE A 70 -2.00 0.25 -16.86
CA PHE A 70 -1.72 1.48 -16.10
C PHE A 70 -2.51 2.67 -16.67
N ASN A 71 -2.49 2.86 -17.99
CA ASN A 71 -3.26 3.94 -18.63
C ASN A 71 -4.76 3.81 -18.38
N GLN A 72 -5.34 2.63 -18.57
CA GLN A 72 -6.77 2.42 -18.33
C GLN A 72 -7.16 2.66 -16.86
N THR A 73 -6.32 2.25 -15.92
CA THR A 73 -6.53 2.49 -14.48
C THR A 73 -6.56 3.99 -14.16
N LEU A 74 -5.58 4.73 -14.68
CA LEU A 74 -5.48 6.18 -14.47
C LEU A 74 -6.59 6.95 -15.20
N ASP A 75 -7.05 6.46 -16.35
CA ASP A 75 -8.19 7.02 -17.09
C ASP A 75 -9.49 6.89 -16.31
N ASN A 76 -9.77 5.68 -15.76
CA ASN A 76 -10.94 5.45 -14.91
C ASN A 76 -10.89 6.30 -13.63
N ALA A 77 -9.72 6.42 -13.03
CA ALA A 77 -9.53 7.28 -11.86
C ALA A 77 -9.77 8.76 -12.18
N ALA A 78 -9.30 9.24 -13.33
CA ALA A 78 -9.52 10.61 -13.77
C ALA A 78 -11.01 10.90 -14.04
N GLN A 79 -11.71 9.95 -14.66
CA GLN A 79 -13.16 10.06 -14.86
C GLN A 79 -13.91 10.15 -13.52
N PHE A 80 -13.53 9.32 -12.53
CA PHE A 80 -14.12 9.38 -11.19
C PHE A 80 -13.84 10.72 -10.49
N GLY A 81 -12.60 11.21 -10.55
CA GLY A 81 -12.22 12.51 -9.99
C GLY A 81 -13.00 13.67 -10.63
N ASN A 82 -13.15 13.67 -11.96
CA ASN A 82 -13.94 14.68 -12.67
C ASN A 82 -15.44 14.64 -12.29
N ALA A 83 -16.00 13.45 -12.09
CA ALA A 83 -17.36 13.28 -11.60
C ALA A 83 -17.56 13.89 -10.21
N LEU A 84 -16.59 13.66 -9.29
CA LEU A 84 -16.59 14.26 -7.96
C LEU A 84 -16.52 15.80 -8.01
N ILE A 85 -15.68 16.36 -8.87
CA ILE A 85 -15.58 17.82 -9.07
C ILE A 85 -16.93 18.39 -9.54
N LEU A 86 -17.58 17.72 -10.49
CA LEU A 86 -18.91 18.15 -10.99
C LEU A 86 -19.97 18.12 -9.88
N ASP A 87 -19.85 17.16 -8.94
CA ASP A 87 -20.71 17.09 -7.75
C ASP A 87 -20.34 18.11 -6.66
N GLY A 88 -19.39 18.99 -6.91
CA GLY A 88 -18.99 20.07 -6.00
C GLY A 88 -17.97 19.64 -4.92
N ILE A 89 -17.34 18.47 -5.03
CA ILE A 89 -16.25 18.06 -4.16
C ILE A 89 -15.02 18.94 -4.44
N GLN A 90 -14.47 19.49 -3.37
CA GLN A 90 -13.36 20.43 -3.43
C GLN A 90 -12.12 19.84 -2.70
N LYS A 91 -10.98 20.45 -2.93
CA LYS A 91 -9.76 20.16 -2.19
C LYS A 91 -10.00 20.19 -0.67
N GLY A 92 -9.56 19.16 0.02
CA GLY A 92 -9.74 19.00 1.48
C GLY A 92 -11.05 18.36 1.89
N ASP A 93 -12.03 18.19 0.99
CA ASP A 93 -13.24 17.42 1.29
C ASP A 93 -12.93 15.94 1.46
N ARG A 94 -13.68 15.24 2.32
CA ARG A 94 -13.49 13.82 2.57
C ARG A 94 -14.44 12.99 1.74
N VAL A 95 -13.88 11.96 1.08
CA VAL A 95 -14.63 10.96 0.32
C VAL A 95 -14.28 9.58 0.86
N ALA A 96 -15.28 8.87 1.36
CA ALA A 96 -15.10 7.54 1.95
C ALA A 96 -15.16 6.44 0.90
N ILE A 97 -14.36 5.39 1.11
CA ILE A 97 -14.41 4.14 0.34
C ILE A 97 -14.71 3.00 1.31
N CYS A 98 -15.80 2.26 1.10
CA CYS A 98 -16.16 1.10 1.91
C CYS A 98 -16.54 -0.09 1.04
N MET A 99 -15.55 -0.84 0.59
CA MET A 99 -15.73 -2.01 -0.27
C MET A 99 -14.63 -3.05 -0.07
N GLN A 100 -14.84 -4.25 -0.58
CA GLN A 100 -13.80 -5.26 -0.71
C GLN A 100 -12.77 -4.85 -1.77
N ASN A 101 -11.68 -5.62 -1.89
CA ASN A 101 -10.72 -5.40 -2.96
C ASN A 101 -11.39 -5.63 -4.32
N ASN A 102 -11.46 -4.58 -5.11
CA ASN A 102 -11.88 -4.59 -6.51
C ASN A 102 -11.22 -3.39 -7.24
N PRO A 103 -11.23 -3.35 -8.57
CA PRO A 103 -10.60 -2.26 -9.33
C PRO A 103 -11.17 -0.87 -9.01
N GLU A 104 -12.47 -0.76 -8.74
CA GLU A 104 -13.12 0.51 -8.43
C GLU A 104 -12.61 1.14 -7.13
N PHE A 105 -12.12 0.33 -6.18
CA PHE A 105 -11.42 0.88 -5.00
C PHE A 105 -10.20 1.69 -5.43
N ILE A 106 -9.40 1.14 -6.33
CA ILE A 106 -8.17 1.78 -6.82
C ILE A 106 -8.51 3.00 -7.68
N PHE A 107 -9.51 2.92 -8.56
CA PHE A 107 -9.95 4.06 -9.35
C PHE A 107 -10.44 5.20 -8.46
N ALA A 108 -11.26 4.90 -7.45
CA ALA A 108 -11.75 5.88 -6.49
C ALA A 108 -10.62 6.47 -5.65
N TYR A 109 -9.72 5.63 -5.12
CA TYR A 109 -8.57 6.08 -4.32
C TYR A 109 -7.70 7.09 -5.06
N ILE A 110 -7.29 6.75 -6.29
CA ILE A 110 -6.48 7.63 -7.14
C ILE A 110 -7.28 8.91 -7.49
N GLY A 111 -8.53 8.76 -7.91
CA GLY A 111 -9.37 9.89 -8.34
C GLY A 111 -9.61 10.90 -7.22
N ILE A 112 -9.95 10.45 -6.01
CA ILE A 112 -10.15 11.29 -4.82
C ILE A 112 -8.88 12.11 -4.51
N ILE A 113 -7.75 11.43 -4.41
CA ILE A 113 -6.48 12.05 -4.02
C ILE A 113 -5.98 13.01 -5.10
N SER A 114 -6.19 12.68 -6.37
CA SER A 114 -5.72 13.48 -7.50
C SER A 114 -6.47 14.80 -7.69
N ILE A 115 -7.64 14.96 -7.09
CA ILE A 115 -8.36 16.24 -7.04
C ILE A 115 -8.10 17.02 -5.75
N GLY A 116 -7.16 16.55 -4.90
CA GLY A 116 -6.83 17.16 -3.61
C GLY A 116 -7.86 16.88 -2.51
N ALA A 117 -8.84 16.02 -2.74
CA ALA A 117 -9.75 15.53 -1.69
C ALA A 117 -9.05 14.49 -0.82
N VAL A 118 -9.55 14.30 0.40
CA VAL A 118 -9.00 13.36 1.37
C VAL A 118 -9.73 12.03 1.25
N CYS A 119 -8.99 10.98 0.91
CA CYS A 119 -9.52 9.63 0.81
C CYS A 119 -9.68 9.01 2.21
N VAL A 120 -10.85 8.43 2.50
CA VAL A 120 -11.15 7.79 3.78
C VAL A 120 -11.50 6.31 3.55
N PRO A 121 -10.49 5.42 3.46
CA PRO A 121 -10.72 3.98 3.35
C PRO A 121 -11.29 3.43 4.65
N LEU A 122 -12.51 2.89 4.60
CA LEU A 122 -13.19 2.30 5.74
C LEU A 122 -13.10 0.79 5.71
N ASN A 123 -13.03 0.19 6.90
CA ASN A 123 -13.02 -1.25 7.04
C ASN A 123 -14.32 -1.87 6.50
N SER A 124 -14.20 -2.64 5.41
CA SER A 124 -15.32 -3.28 4.73
C SER A 124 -15.97 -4.42 5.55
N TRP A 125 -15.42 -4.77 6.71
CA TRP A 125 -16.00 -5.75 7.64
C TRP A 125 -16.86 -5.11 8.74
N TRP A 126 -16.84 -3.77 8.84
CA TRP A 126 -17.64 -3.03 9.81
C TRP A 126 -19.15 -3.18 9.55
N VAL A 127 -19.90 -3.08 10.63
CA VAL A 127 -21.35 -2.96 10.57
C VAL A 127 -21.77 -1.51 10.33
N ALA A 128 -23.04 -1.28 9.98
CA ALA A 128 -23.54 0.03 9.60
C ALA A 128 -23.25 1.12 10.64
N ASP A 129 -23.38 0.83 11.94
CA ASP A 129 -23.14 1.83 13.00
C ASP A 129 -21.69 2.26 13.09
N GLU A 130 -20.73 1.35 12.85
CA GLU A 130 -19.31 1.68 12.81
C GLU A 130 -18.98 2.53 11.58
N ILE A 131 -19.61 2.23 10.43
CA ILE A 131 -19.47 3.02 9.20
C ILE A 131 -20.06 4.42 9.42
N LYS A 132 -21.26 4.54 9.99
CA LYS A 132 -21.89 5.82 10.32
C LYS A 132 -21.00 6.68 11.23
N TYR A 133 -20.44 6.06 12.29
CA TYR A 133 -19.50 6.76 13.15
C TYR A 133 -18.31 7.33 12.39
N ALA A 134 -17.69 6.54 11.50
CA ALA A 134 -16.53 6.99 10.74
C ALA A 134 -16.88 8.08 9.71
N LEU A 135 -18.06 8.00 9.09
CA LEU A 135 -18.56 9.04 8.18
C LEU A 135 -18.80 10.37 8.91
N GLU A 136 -19.44 10.34 10.07
CA GLU A 136 -19.66 11.51 10.92
C GLU A 136 -18.32 12.08 11.43
N HIS A 137 -17.45 11.21 11.98
CA HIS A 137 -16.15 11.60 12.53
C HIS A 137 -15.21 12.20 11.47
N SER A 138 -15.23 11.70 10.24
CA SER A 138 -14.44 12.24 9.13
C SER A 138 -15.12 13.39 8.40
N ASP A 139 -16.41 13.65 8.64
CA ASP A 139 -17.25 14.58 7.89
C ASP A 139 -17.19 14.27 6.37
N ALA A 140 -17.35 13.00 6.01
CA ALA A 140 -17.31 12.56 4.61
C ALA A 140 -18.57 12.99 3.86
N LYS A 141 -18.40 13.58 2.68
CA LYS A 141 -19.51 14.06 1.82
C LYS A 141 -20.02 13.01 0.83
N VAL A 142 -19.16 12.07 0.47
CA VAL A 142 -19.46 10.99 -0.48
C VAL A 142 -18.94 9.69 0.10
N ILE A 143 -19.69 8.61 -0.12
CA ILE A 143 -19.21 7.23 0.11
C ILE A 143 -19.38 6.42 -1.18
N VAL A 144 -18.31 5.74 -1.58
CA VAL A 144 -18.34 4.73 -2.64
C VAL A 144 -18.13 3.35 -2.00
N GLY A 145 -18.94 2.36 -2.38
CA GLY A 145 -18.86 1.05 -1.73
C GLY A 145 -19.67 -0.04 -2.39
N ASP A 146 -19.49 -1.25 -1.89
CA ASP A 146 -20.35 -2.38 -2.24
C ASP A 146 -21.77 -2.15 -1.69
N ILE A 147 -22.79 -2.60 -2.42
CA ILE A 147 -24.18 -2.49 -1.99
C ILE A 147 -24.41 -3.02 -0.57
N LYS A 148 -23.75 -4.12 -0.21
CA LYS A 148 -23.85 -4.71 1.14
C LYS A 148 -23.34 -3.77 2.24
N ARG A 149 -22.35 -2.91 1.95
CA ARG A 149 -21.75 -1.95 2.88
C ARG A 149 -22.54 -0.66 2.96
N LEU A 150 -23.25 -0.33 1.89
CA LEU A 150 -24.09 0.85 1.83
C LEU A 150 -25.50 0.61 2.42
N GLN A 151 -25.92 -0.65 2.53
CA GLN A 151 -27.16 -1.02 3.23
C GLN A 151 -27.09 -0.59 4.70
N GLY A 152 -28.18 -0.03 5.23
CA GLY A 152 -28.25 0.51 6.59
C GLY A 152 -27.68 1.92 6.75
N LEU A 153 -27.31 2.57 5.63
CA LEU A 153 -26.89 3.99 5.60
C LEU A 153 -27.98 4.91 5.00
N GLU A 154 -29.19 4.42 4.83
CA GLU A 154 -30.28 5.13 4.17
C GLU A 154 -30.69 6.40 4.94
N ASP A 155 -30.53 6.39 6.25
CA ASP A 155 -30.85 7.50 7.15
C ASP A 155 -29.73 8.56 7.27
N VAL A 156 -28.52 8.30 6.72
CA VAL A 156 -27.44 9.29 6.70
C VAL A 156 -27.77 10.37 5.65
N LYS A 157 -28.14 11.56 6.15
CA LYS A 157 -28.51 12.71 5.33
C LYS A 157 -27.28 13.36 4.72
N ASP A 158 -27.50 14.08 3.62
CA ASP A 158 -26.49 14.88 2.92
C ASP A 158 -25.25 14.09 2.46
N LEU A 159 -25.31 12.75 2.49
CA LEU A 159 -24.27 11.86 2.02
C LEU A 159 -24.63 11.30 0.66
N LYS A 160 -23.86 11.63 -0.39
CA LYS A 160 -23.99 10.98 -1.70
C LYS A 160 -23.42 9.57 -1.65
N LYS A 161 -24.22 8.60 -2.10
CA LYS A 161 -23.87 7.18 -2.09
C LYS A 161 -23.69 6.67 -3.51
N ILE A 162 -22.53 6.06 -3.78
CA ILE A 162 -22.16 5.50 -5.08
C ILE A 162 -21.84 4.03 -4.88
N ILE A 163 -22.40 3.16 -5.70
CA ILE A 163 -22.15 1.72 -5.61
C ILE A 163 -21.27 1.21 -6.75
N THR A 164 -20.50 0.16 -6.49
CA THR A 164 -19.66 -0.50 -7.50
C THR A 164 -20.38 -1.64 -8.23
N SER A 165 -21.63 -1.94 -7.85
CA SER A 165 -22.47 -2.96 -8.48
C SER A 165 -23.13 -2.46 -9.77
N TYR A 166 -23.30 -3.36 -10.73
CA TYR A 166 -24.06 -3.10 -11.96
C TYR A 166 -25.58 -3.18 -11.76
N THR A 167 -26.06 -3.51 -10.56
CA THR A 167 -27.49 -3.63 -10.30
C THR A 167 -28.07 -2.25 -10.05
N PRO A 168 -28.96 -1.75 -10.90
CA PRO A 168 -29.64 -0.48 -10.66
C PRO A 168 -30.43 -0.54 -9.35
N ASN A 169 -30.28 0.50 -8.53
CA ASN A 169 -31.06 0.69 -7.33
C ASN A 169 -31.46 2.16 -7.25
N ASP A 170 -32.73 2.45 -7.03
CA ASP A 170 -33.27 3.82 -7.00
C ASP A 170 -32.60 4.74 -5.97
N ASN A 171 -31.93 4.14 -4.96
CA ASN A 171 -31.26 4.87 -3.88
C ASN A 171 -29.77 5.09 -4.09
N PHE A 172 -29.17 4.51 -5.15
CA PHE A 172 -27.72 4.54 -5.36
C PHE A 172 -27.38 4.77 -6.85
N VAL A 173 -26.34 5.55 -7.10
CA VAL A 173 -25.75 5.71 -8.42
C VAL A 173 -24.74 4.59 -8.66
N SER A 174 -24.79 3.87 -9.79
CA SER A 174 -23.77 2.88 -10.11
C SER A 174 -22.42 3.56 -10.41
N PHE A 175 -21.31 2.94 -10.03
CA PHE A 175 -19.98 3.48 -10.32
C PHE A 175 -19.78 3.71 -11.82
N LYS A 176 -20.19 2.75 -12.64
CA LYS A 176 -20.10 2.83 -14.10
C LYS A 176 -20.87 4.01 -14.68
N ASP A 177 -22.10 4.25 -14.22
CA ASP A 177 -22.91 5.37 -14.69
C ASP A 177 -22.38 6.70 -14.15
N TYR A 178 -21.79 6.68 -12.94
CA TYR A 178 -21.22 7.85 -12.31
C TYR A 178 -19.98 8.37 -13.03
N VAL A 179 -19.13 7.48 -13.55
CA VAL A 179 -17.92 7.87 -14.28
C VAL A 179 -18.15 8.06 -15.79
N LYS A 180 -19.30 7.60 -16.30
CA LYS A 180 -19.61 7.62 -17.70
C LYS A 180 -19.55 9.05 -18.27
N ASP A 181 -18.97 9.17 -19.45
CA ASP A 181 -18.90 10.41 -20.24
C ASP A 181 -18.05 11.55 -19.60
N HIS A 182 -17.34 11.27 -18.47
CA HIS A 182 -16.41 12.22 -17.89
C HIS A 182 -15.03 12.16 -18.57
N PRO A 183 -14.30 13.30 -18.61
CA PRO A 183 -12.95 13.34 -19.20
C PRO A 183 -12.00 12.39 -18.49
N LYS A 184 -11.09 11.78 -19.27
CA LYS A 184 -10.00 10.89 -18.81
C LYS A 184 -8.75 11.63 -18.36
N ILE A 185 -8.80 12.95 -18.36
CA ILE A 185 -7.72 13.84 -17.94
C ILE A 185 -8.29 14.74 -16.85
N LEU A 186 -7.60 14.85 -15.74
CA LEU A 186 -7.93 15.76 -14.65
C LEU A 186 -7.38 17.15 -14.96
N ASN A 187 -8.19 18.18 -14.69
CA ASN A 187 -7.69 19.54 -14.64
C ASN A 187 -6.63 19.67 -13.52
N GLU A 188 -5.73 20.64 -13.69
CA GLU A 188 -4.75 20.94 -12.66
C GLU A 188 -5.45 21.47 -11.40
N VAL A 189 -5.07 20.90 -10.26
CA VAL A 189 -5.46 21.34 -8.93
C VAL A 189 -4.18 21.61 -8.15
N GLU A 190 -4.08 22.75 -7.49
CA GLU A 190 -2.93 23.05 -6.63
C GLU A 190 -2.99 22.17 -5.37
N ILE A 191 -2.14 21.16 -5.31
CA ILE A 191 -1.99 20.26 -4.17
C ILE A 191 -0.58 20.43 -3.59
N LYS A 192 -0.49 20.81 -2.32
CA LYS A 192 0.77 20.98 -1.61
C LYS A 192 1.22 19.67 -0.98
N ARG A 193 2.52 19.56 -0.73
CA ARG A 193 3.14 18.39 -0.07
C ARG A 193 2.52 18.05 1.28
N ASP A 194 2.20 19.07 2.07
CA ASP A 194 1.67 18.93 3.43
C ASP A 194 0.14 18.93 3.51
N ASP A 195 -0.56 19.01 2.36
CA ASP A 195 -2.00 18.80 2.34
C ASP A 195 -2.33 17.36 2.78
N ASN A 196 -3.50 17.21 3.40
CA ASN A 196 -4.00 15.90 3.82
C ASN A 196 -4.40 15.06 2.61
N ALA A 197 -3.98 13.80 2.59
CA ALA A 197 -4.26 12.87 1.50
C ALA A 197 -5.20 11.74 1.91
N THR A 198 -5.02 11.17 3.10
CA THR A 198 -5.81 10.02 3.57
C THR A 198 -6.14 10.06 5.05
N ILE A 199 -7.26 9.42 5.44
CA ILE A 199 -7.59 9.08 6.83
C ILE A 199 -7.82 7.57 6.91
N TYR A 200 -6.91 6.83 7.52
CA TYR A 200 -7.07 5.41 7.81
C TYR A 200 -7.51 5.20 9.25
N TYR A 201 -8.48 4.31 9.46
CA TYR A 201 -8.96 4.02 10.81
C TYR A 201 -8.26 2.82 11.43
N THR A 202 -7.82 2.99 12.69
CA THR A 202 -7.25 1.91 13.52
C THR A 202 -8.20 1.58 14.67
N SER A 203 -8.11 0.34 15.18
CA SER A 203 -8.82 -0.07 16.38
C SER A 203 -8.21 0.66 17.59
N GLY A 204 -8.89 1.72 18.05
CA GLY A 204 -8.43 2.48 19.21
C GLY A 204 -8.47 1.69 20.50
N SER A 205 -7.49 1.89 21.38
CA SER A 205 -7.47 1.32 22.75
C SER A 205 -8.67 1.71 23.63
N THR A 206 -9.44 2.72 23.21
CA THR A 206 -10.61 3.27 23.91
C THR A 206 -11.93 2.71 23.40
N GLY A 207 -11.92 1.71 22.51
CA GLY A 207 -13.12 1.04 21.98
C GLY A 207 -13.73 1.70 20.73
N LYS A 208 -13.43 2.97 20.43
CA LYS A 208 -13.83 3.61 19.18
C LYS A 208 -12.65 3.72 18.20
N PRO A 209 -12.85 3.48 16.90
CA PRO A 209 -11.81 3.65 15.90
C PRO A 209 -11.26 5.08 15.89
N LYS A 210 -9.94 5.21 15.67
CA LYS A 210 -9.24 6.49 15.54
C LYS A 210 -8.78 6.68 14.10
N GLY A 211 -8.97 7.88 13.55
CA GLY A 211 -8.52 8.24 12.21
C GLY A 211 -7.07 8.69 12.21
N VAL A 212 -6.23 7.99 11.47
CA VAL A 212 -4.83 8.36 11.21
C VAL A 212 -4.79 9.21 9.96
N LEU A 213 -4.40 10.47 10.13
CA LEU A 213 -4.31 11.45 9.05
C LEU A 213 -2.91 11.44 8.45
N SER A 214 -2.80 11.21 7.15
CA SER A 214 -1.54 11.24 6.41
C SER A 214 -1.53 12.31 5.33
N SER A 215 -0.41 13.04 5.21
CA SER A 215 -0.18 14.01 4.15
C SER A 215 0.36 13.35 2.88
N HIS A 216 0.31 14.07 1.75
CA HIS A 216 0.95 13.64 0.51
C HIS A 216 2.43 13.37 0.72
N ARG A 217 3.15 14.27 1.41
CA ARG A 217 4.58 14.13 1.76
C ARG A 217 4.85 12.81 2.49
N GLY A 218 4.09 12.53 3.56
CA GLY A 218 4.32 11.34 4.40
C GLY A 218 4.19 10.03 3.62
N ILE A 219 3.17 9.93 2.77
CA ILE A 219 2.95 8.73 1.95
C ILE A 219 4.05 8.57 0.89
N ILE A 220 4.39 9.64 0.15
CA ILE A 220 5.43 9.59 -0.88
C ILE A 220 6.79 9.26 -0.27
N SER A 221 7.14 9.89 0.86
CA SER A 221 8.38 9.60 1.58
C SER A 221 8.49 8.13 1.95
N THR A 222 7.39 7.51 2.38
CA THR A 222 7.34 6.08 2.65
C THR A 222 7.58 5.23 1.41
N MET A 223 6.94 5.57 0.27
CA MET A 223 7.11 4.82 -0.97
C MET A 223 8.57 4.87 -1.47
N PHE A 224 9.19 6.04 -1.42
CA PHE A 224 10.59 6.19 -1.82
C PHE A 224 11.55 5.51 -0.84
N SER A 225 11.25 5.47 0.46
CA SER A 225 12.06 4.73 1.43
C SER A 225 11.95 3.21 1.21
N TRP A 226 10.77 2.69 0.86
CA TRP A 226 10.63 1.28 0.43
C TRP A 226 11.43 0.98 -0.85
N ALA A 227 11.40 1.89 -1.83
CA ALA A 227 12.21 1.75 -3.04
C ALA A 227 13.72 1.82 -2.73
N CYS A 228 14.15 2.71 -1.85
CA CYS A 228 15.52 2.86 -1.41
C CYS A 228 16.06 1.57 -0.75
N ILE A 229 15.36 1.06 0.27
CA ILE A 229 15.79 -0.18 0.95
C ILE A 229 15.82 -1.37 0.00
N SER A 230 14.81 -1.50 -0.89
CA SER A 230 14.79 -2.58 -1.88
C SER A 230 15.99 -2.51 -2.81
N LYS A 231 16.37 -1.31 -3.28
CA LYS A 231 17.53 -1.11 -4.13
C LYS A 231 18.84 -1.40 -3.40
N ILE A 232 18.96 -0.99 -2.12
CA ILE A 232 20.11 -1.30 -1.26
C ILE A 232 20.26 -2.81 -1.10
N LEU A 233 19.17 -3.53 -0.81
CA LEU A 233 19.21 -4.97 -0.62
C LEU A 233 19.57 -5.71 -1.91
N THR A 234 18.98 -5.32 -3.06
CA THR A 234 19.34 -5.88 -4.36
C THR A 234 20.82 -5.67 -4.68
N GLU A 235 21.35 -4.47 -4.51
CA GLU A 235 22.75 -4.17 -4.75
C GLU A 235 23.68 -4.92 -3.80
N ARG A 236 23.27 -5.07 -2.53
CA ARG A 236 24.03 -5.87 -1.56
C ARG A 236 24.17 -7.33 -2.02
N GLU A 237 23.05 -7.95 -2.43
CA GLU A 237 23.08 -9.33 -2.91
C GLU A 237 23.96 -9.47 -4.16
N ASN A 238 23.86 -8.54 -5.12
CA ASN A 238 24.73 -8.53 -6.30
C ASN A 238 26.21 -8.44 -5.95
N ARG A 239 26.60 -7.57 -4.98
CA ARG A 239 28.00 -7.46 -4.53
C ARG A 239 28.46 -8.70 -3.75
N LEU A 240 27.56 -9.48 -3.17
CA LEU A 240 27.85 -10.76 -2.54
C LEU A 240 27.94 -11.92 -3.54
N GLY A 241 27.66 -11.68 -4.83
CA GLY A 241 27.69 -12.66 -5.89
C GLY A 241 26.38 -13.43 -6.10
N ASN A 242 25.29 -12.96 -5.49
CA ASN A 242 23.95 -13.50 -5.68
C ASN A 242 23.26 -12.74 -6.81
N ASP A 243 22.51 -13.45 -7.67
CA ASP A 243 21.73 -12.85 -8.75
C ASP A 243 20.37 -12.40 -8.19
N ALA A 244 20.28 -11.13 -7.78
CA ALA A 244 19.06 -10.55 -7.23
C ALA A 244 18.31 -9.76 -8.31
N ALA A 245 17.04 -10.10 -8.53
CA ALA A 245 16.19 -9.40 -9.49
C ALA A 245 16.01 -7.91 -9.10
N PRO A 246 16.16 -6.98 -10.05
CA PRO A 246 15.97 -5.57 -9.79
C PRO A 246 14.51 -5.25 -9.46
N LEU A 247 14.29 -4.20 -8.67
CA LEU A 247 12.95 -3.73 -8.31
C LEU A 247 12.07 -3.36 -9.52
N THR A 248 12.69 -3.10 -10.66
CA THR A 248 12.05 -2.75 -11.93
C THR A 248 12.00 -3.91 -12.92
N ASP A 249 12.18 -5.16 -12.46
CA ASP A 249 12.00 -6.34 -13.31
C ASP A 249 10.59 -6.31 -13.93
N PRO A 250 10.47 -6.40 -15.27
CA PRO A 250 9.18 -6.30 -15.95
C PRO A 250 8.19 -7.42 -15.60
N ASP A 251 8.69 -8.55 -15.11
CA ASP A 251 7.88 -9.72 -14.76
C ASP A 251 7.38 -9.70 -13.31
N LEU A 252 7.72 -8.66 -12.53
CA LEU A 252 7.24 -8.54 -11.16
C LEU A 252 5.71 -8.43 -11.10
N SER A 253 5.15 -9.23 -10.22
CA SER A 253 3.71 -9.24 -9.94
C SER A 253 3.46 -9.54 -8.47
N ILE A 254 2.41 -8.95 -7.90
CA ILE A 254 2.04 -9.16 -6.50
C ILE A 254 0.62 -9.67 -6.37
N LEU A 255 0.42 -10.63 -5.46
CA LEU A 255 -0.90 -11.03 -5.02
C LEU A 255 -1.41 -10.03 -3.98
N LEU A 256 -2.43 -9.25 -4.32
CA LEU A 256 -3.13 -8.39 -3.37
C LEU A 256 -4.14 -9.22 -2.57
N CYS A 257 -3.67 -9.84 -1.51
CA CYS A 257 -4.42 -10.75 -0.63
C CYS A 257 -4.82 -10.13 0.72
N VAL A 258 -4.41 -8.89 0.97
CA VAL A 258 -4.76 -8.11 2.17
C VAL A 258 -5.68 -6.95 1.78
N PRO A 259 -6.55 -6.48 2.70
CA PRO A 259 -7.51 -5.43 2.36
C PRO A 259 -6.84 -4.09 2.02
N LEU A 260 -7.37 -3.41 0.99
CA LEU A 260 -6.92 -2.07 0.58
C LEU A 260 -7.25 -0.97 1.62
N PHE A 261 -8.18 -1.22 2.54
CA PHE A 261 -8.44 -0.31 3.66
C PHE A 261 -7.40 -0.40 4.79
N HIS A 262 -6.35 -1.22 4.63
CA HIS A 262 -5.16 -1.25 5.47
C HIS A 262 -3.93 -0.79 4.68
N VAL A 263 -3.02 -0.09 5.34
CA VAL A 263 -1.78 0.43 4.72
C VAL A 263 -0.90 -0.67 4.11
N THR A 264 -0.97 -1.91 4.56
CA THR A 264 -0.28 -3.03 3.92
C THR A 264 -0.82 -3.27 2.50
N GLY A 265 -2.13 -3.28 2.32
CA GLY A 265 -2.75 -3.45 1.00
C GLY A 265 -2.58 -2.23 0.12
N SER A 266 -2.90 -1.05 0.63
CA SER A 266 -2.87 0.18 -0.17
C SER A 266 -1.46 0.71 -0.43
N HIS A 267 -0.56 0.68 0.55
CA HIS A 267 0.78 1.26 0.41
C HIS A 267 1.78 0.23 -0.12
N VAL A 268 1.95 -0.90 0.57
CA VAL A 268 2.99 -1.88 0.21
C VAL A 268 2.63 -2.67 -1.05
N ALA A 269 1.36 -3.09 -1.20
CA ALA A 269 0.97 -3.83 -2.40
C ALA A 269 0.61 -2.90 -3.57
N PHE A 270 -0.32 -1.95 -3.39
CA PHE A 270 -0.82 -1.13 -4.51
C PHE A 270 0.09 0.05 -4.85
N LEU A 271 0.36 1.00 -3.93
CA LEU A 271 1.15 2.20 -4.25
C LEU A 271 2.56 1.85 -4.74
N MET A 272 3.26 0.92 -4.07
CA MET A 272 4.57 0.48 -4.57
C MET A 272 4.50 -0.06 -6.00
N SER A 273 3.41 -0.73 -6.38
CA SER A 273 3.25 -1.25 -7.73
C SER A 273 3.09 -0.14 -8.78
N VAL A 274 2.50 1.00 -8.42
CA VAL A 274 2.46 2.20 -9.28
C VAL A 274 3.88 2.70 -9.57
N LEU A 275 4.73 2.77 -8.54
CA LEU A 275 6.11 3.29 -8.67
C LEU A 275 6.97 2.41 -9.56
N VAL A 276 6.91 1.09 -9.33
CA VAL A 276 7.85 0.15 -9.97
C VAL A 276 7.30 -0.55 -11.22
N GLY A 277 6.07 -0.27 -11.61
CA GLY A 277 5.45 -0.88 -12.78
C GLY A 277 5.08 -2.35 -12.59
N ARG A 278 4.77 -2.77 -11.35
CA ARG A 278 4.45 -4.15 -10.98
C ARG A 278 2.97 -4.46 -11.20
N LYS A 279 2.68 -5.64 -11.79
CA LYS A 279 1.33 -6.17 -11.95
C LYS A 279 0.71 -6.52 -10.58
N VAL A 280 -0.56 -6.17 -10.35
CA VAL A 280 -1.31 -6.45 -9.13
C VAL A 280 -2.46 -7.42 -9.46
N VAL A 281 -2.37 -8.64 -8.98
CA VAL A 281 -3.44 -9.64 -9.08
C VAL A 281 -4.27 -9.56 -7.80
N MET A 282 -5.55 -9.22 -7.95
CA MET A 282 -6.41 -8.85 -6.82
C MET A 282 -7.29 -10.02 -6.39
N MET A 283 -7.28 -10.31 -5.11
CA MET A 283 -8.25 -11.21 -4.48
C MET A 283 -9.31 -10.40 -3.74
N LYS A 284 -10.58 -10.69 -4.00
CA LYS A 284 -11.70 -10.09 -3.28
C LYS A 284 -11.67 -10.43 -1.79
N LYS A 285 -11.35 -11.67 -1.47
CA LYS A 285 -11.22 -12.23 -0.13
C LYS A 285 -10.13 -13.28 -0.17
N TRP A 286 -9.38 -13.40 0.92
CA TRP A 286 -8.37 -14.45 1.05
C TRP A 286 -8.99 -15.85 1.01
N ASP A 287 -8.43 -16.69 0.16
CA ASP A 287 -8.64 -18.12 0.07
C ASP A 287 -7.34 -18.77 -0.41
N ALA A 288 -6.77 -19.69 0.36
CA ALA A 288 -5.46 -20.26 0.06
C ALA A 288 -5.43 -21.10 -1.22
N GLY A 289 -6.53 -21.80 -1.55
CA GLY A 289 -6.63 -22.57 -2.78
C GLY A 289 -6.70 -21.70 -4.02
N GLU A 290 -7.49 -20.63 -3.97
CA GLU A 290 -7.54 -19.64 -5.05
C GLU A 290 -6.20 -18.89 -5.19
N ALA A 291 -5.53 -18.56 -4.06
CA ALA A 291 -4.21 -17.94 -4.08
C ALA A 291 -3.18 -18.82 -4.81
N ILE A 292 -3.10 -20.12 -4.51
CA ILE A 292 -2.21 -21.08 -5.17
C ILE A 292 -2.47 -21.14 -6.67
N LYS A 293 -3.73 -21.19 -7.07
CA LYS A 293 -4.14 -21.18 -8.48
C LYS A 293 -3.70 -19.91 -9.19
N LEU A 294 -3.99 -18.73 -8.61
CA LEU A 294 -3.59 -17.45 -9.17
C LEU A 294 -2.07 -17.28 -9.26
N ILE A 295 -1.31 -17.78 -8.28
CA ILE A 295 0.17 -17.75 -8.31
C ILE A 295 0.66 -18.52 -9.54
N SER A 296 0.12 -19.70 -9.78
CA SER A 296 0.50 -20.54 -10.92
C SER A 296 0.08 -19.94 -12.27
N GLU A 297 -1.16 -19.48 -12.38
CA GLU A 297 -1.74 -18.97 -13.64
C GLU A 297 -1.16 -17.60 -14.03
N GLU A 298 -1.02 -16.68 -13.09
CA GLU A 298 -0.57 -15.30 -13.32
C GLU A 298 0.94 -15.11 -13.10
N LYS A 299 1.67 -16.20 -12.76
CA LYS A 299 3.11 -16.19 -12.48
C LYS A 299 3.49 -15.11 -11.44
N ILE A 300 2.79 -15.15 -10.31
CA ILE A 300 2.99 -14.16 -9.24
C ILE A 300 4.35 -14.33 -8.61
N SER A 301 5.10 -13.23 -8.52
CA SER A 301 6.45 -13.21 -7.94
C SER A 301 6.46 -12.87 -6.45
N ASP A 302 5.47 -12.13 -5.96
CA ASP A 302 5.48 -11.55 -4.62
C ASP A 302 4.16 -11.79 -3.88
N ILE A 303 4.27 -12.18 -2.63
CA ILE A 303 3.18 -12.14 -1.66
C ILE A 303 3.61 -11.31 -0.47
N THR A 304 2.78 -10.33 -0.12
CA THR A 304 2.92 -9.59 1.13
C THR A 304 1.60 -9.66 1.89
N GLY A 305 1.61 -10.32 3.03
CA GLY A 305 0.38 -10.57 3.77
C GLY A 305 0.61 -10.70 5.28
N VAL A 306 -0.33 -11.34 5.97
CA VAL A 306 -0.15 -11.71 7.38
C VAL A 306 0.42 -13.13 7.50
N PRO A 307 1.14 -13.47 8.58
CA PRO A 307 1.78 -14.79 8.73
C PRO A 307 0.84 -15.98 8.55
N THR A 308 -0.44 -15.86 8.93
CA THR A 308 -1.44 -16.92 8.75
C THR A 308 -1.68 -17.27 7.28
N GLN A 309 -1.62 -16.30 6.37
CA GLN A 309 -1.81 -16.53 4.94
C GLN A 309 -0.70 -17.40 4.35
N THR A 310 0.57 -17.09 4.66
CA THR A 310 1.69 -17.93 4.21
C THR A 310 1.71 -19.30 4.89
N TRP A 311 1.19 -19.42 6.13
CA TRP A 311 0.98 -20.70 6.79
C TRP A 311 -0.07 -21.57 6.09
N GLU A 312 -1.19 -20.98 5.69
CA GLU A 312 -2.25 -21.68 4.95
C GLU A 312 -1.79 -22.12 3.55
N LEU A 313 -0.95 -21.34 2.86
CA LEU A 313 -0.32 -21.76 1.60
C LEU A 313 0.59 -22.97 1.79
N LEU A 314 1.46 -22.96 2.81
CA LEU A 314 2.37 -24.05 3.14
C LEU A 314 1.65 -25.39 3.34
N ASN A 315 0.50 -25.33 4.04
CA ASN A 315 -0.24 -26.51 4.47
C ASN A 315 -1.43 -26.87 3.57
N HIS A 316 -1.59 -26.17 2.44
CA HIS A 316 -2.72 -26.44 1.56
C HIS A 316 -2.56 -27.79 0.85
N PRO A 317 -3.59 -28.68 0.86
CA PRO A 317 -3.50 -30.05 0.30
C PRO A 317 -3.23 -30.07 -1.20
N ASP A 318 -3.56 -29.02 -1.92
CA ASP A 318 -3.38 -28.90 -3.36
C ASP A 318 -2.09 -28.15 -3.75
N LYS A 319 -1.25 -27.74 -2.79
CA LYS A 319 -0.04 -26.96 -3.06
C LYS A 319 0.82 -27.58 -4.18
N ASP A 320 1.05 -28.90 -4.10
CA ASP A 320 1.94 -29.61 -5.01
C ASP A 320 1.31 -29.89 -6.39
N LYS A 321 0.04 -29.51 -6.60
CA LYS A 321 -0.64 -29.65 -7.91
C LYS A 321 -0.38 -28.46 -8.83
N TYR A 322 0.16 -27.36 -8.32
CA TYR A 322 0.37 -26.11 -9.03
C TYR A 322 1.85 -25.70 -9.05
N ASP A 323 2.25 -25.04 -10.10
CA ASP A 323 3.60 -24.47 -10.23
C ASP A 323 3.71 -23.17 -9.46
N LEU A 324 4.44 -23.16 -8.34
CA LEU A 324 4.67 -21.99 -7.50
C LEU A 324 6.11 -21.44 -7.62
N SER A 325 6.89 -21.91 -8.59
CA SER A 325 8.29 -21.54 -8.81
C SER A 325 8.50 -20.05 -9.18
N SER A 326 7.41 -19.38 -9.61
CA SER A 326 7.46 -17.93 -9.86
C SER A 326 7.63 -17.08 -8.61
N LEU A 327 7.31 -17.61 -7.42
CA LEU A 327 7.43 -16.87 -6.16
C LEU A 327 8.89 -16.58 -5.83
N LYS A 328 9.22 -15.29 -5.75
CA LYS A 328 10.54 -14.76 -5.34
C LYS A 328 10.52 -14.24 -3.90
N THR A 329 9.37 -13.73 -3.44
CA THR A 329 9.22 -13.10 -2.13
C THR A 329 7.98 -13.57 -1.40
N LEU A 330 8.15 -14.05 -0.16
CA LEU A 330 7.07 -14.37 0.77
C LEU A 330 7.17 -13.48 2.01
N ALA A 331 6.81 -12.20 1.81
CA ALA A 331 6.88 -11.20 2.87
C ALA A 331 5.64 -11.23 3.77
N GLY A 332 5.79 -10.67 4.96
CA GLY A 332 4.70 -10.52 5.90
C GLY A 332 4.86 -9.29 6.79
N GLY A 333 3.78 -8.95 7.47
CA GLY A 333 3.72 -7.86 8.44
C GLY A 333 2.45 -7.93 9.26
N GLY A 334 2.25 -6.95 10.16
CA GLY A 334 1.04 -6.85 10.98
C GLY A 334 0.95 -7.88 12.12
N GLY A 335 1.93 -8.78 12.27
CA GLY A 335 2.02 -9.74 13.36
C GLY A 335 3.35 -10.49 13.36
N PRO A 336 3.75 -11.07 14.50
CA PRO A 336 4.97 -11.86 14.59
C PRO A 336 4.82 -13.19 13.85
N ARG A 337 5.93 -13.68 13.29
CA ARG A 337 6.02 -15.00 12.65
C ARG A 337 6.87 -15.94 13.51
N PRO A 338 6.40 -17.16 13.85
CA PRO A 338 7.22 -18.14 14.55
C PRO A 338 8.49 -18.52 13.77
N ALA A 339 9.60 -18.74 14.47
CA ALA A 339 10.89 -19.08 13.84
C ALA A 339 10.80 -20.32 12.94
N GLU A 340 10.06 -21.35 13.39
CA GLU A 340 9.85 -22.57 12.61
C GLU A 340 9.11 -22.32 11.30
N HIS A 341 8.16 -21.39 11.31
CA HIS A 341 7.44 -21.00 10.09
C HIS A 341 8.38 -20.34 9.06
N VAL A 342 9.35 -19.52 9.51
CA VAL A 342 10.36 -18.92 8.62
C VAL A 342 11.17 -20.01 7.93
N LYS A 343 11.64 -21.00 8.69
CA LYS A 343 12.38 -22.14 8.16
C LYS A 343 11.54 -22.97 7.18
N MET A 344 10.27 -23.25 7.53
CA MET A 344 9.38 -23.99 6.64
C MET A 344 9.13 -23.25 5.31
N LEU A 345 9.06 -21.93 5.31
CA LEU A 345 8.95 -21.14 4.07
C LEU A 345 10.20 -21.29 3.21
N ASP A 346 11.38 -21.17 3.82
CA ASP A 346 12.66 -21.30 3.13
C ASP A 346 12.88 -22.72 2.56
N ASP A 347 12.47 -23.75 3.30
CA ASP A 347 12.61 -25.16 2.89
C ASP A 347 11.61 -25.56 1.77
N ASN A 348 10.47 -24.91 1.62
CA ASN A 348 9.37 -25.33 0.75
C ASN A 348 9.12 -24.44 -0.47
N PHE A 349 9.67 -23.24 -0.51
CA PHE A 349 9.52 -22.31 -1.64
C PHE A 349 10.89 -21.85 -2.13
N GLU A 350 11.02 -21.61 -3.43
CA GLU A 350 12.21 -20.94 -3.97
C GLU A 350 12.30 -19.47 -3.55
N GLY A 351 11.15 -18.87 -3.24
CA GLY A 351 11.04 -17.50 -2.78
C GLY A 351 11.52 -17.31 -1.34
N ARG A 352 12.15 -16.18 -1.10
CA ARG A 352 12.75 -15.87 0.20
C ARG A 352 11.74 -15.29 1.19
N PRO A 353 11.72 -15.75 2.45
CA PRO A 353 10.86 -15.19 3.48
C PRO A 353 11.32 -13.77 3.86
N GLY A 354 10.36 -12.93 4.25
CA GLY A 354 10.63 -11.60 4.77
C GLY A 354 9.59 -11.18 5.80
N ILE A 355 9.96 -10.21 6.65
CA ILE A 355 9.03 -9.58 7.57
C ILE A 355 9.33 -8.09 7.71
N GLY A 356 8.28 -7.28 7.81
CA GLY A 356 8.35 -5.86 8.11
C GLY A 356 7.52 -5.51 9.35
N TYR A 357 8.00 -4.56 10.12
CA TYR A 357 7.24 -3.90 11.17
C TYR A 357 6.93 -2.46 10.76
N GLY A 358 5.71 -2.05 10.97
CA GLY A 358 5.24 -0.69 10.72
C GLY A 358 3.83 -0.49 11.28
N LEU A 359 3.39 0.75 11.33
CA LEU A 359 2.10 1.17 11.86
C LEU A 359 1.31 1.91 10.79
N THR A 360 0.01 2.06 10.99
CA THR A 360 -0.81 2.96 10.16
C THR A 360 -0.30 4.39 10.25
N GLU A 361 0.10 4.81 11.45
CA GLU A 361 0.66 6.14 11.77
C GLU A 361 2.02 6.41 11.08
N THR A 362 2.71 5.37 10.64
CA THR A 362 3.95 5.47 9.86
C THR A 362 3.77 5.08 8.40
N ASN A 363 2.53 4.99 7.90
CA ASN A 363 2.21 4.56 6.53
C ASN A 363 2.82 3.18 6.17
N ALA A 364 2.84 2.25 7.13
CA ALA A 364 3.40 0.89 7.03
C ALA A 364 4.93 0.79 7.06
N ILE A 365 5.67 1.89 7.27
CA ILE A 365 7.15 1.84 7.34
C ILE A 365 7.64 1.77 8.79
N GLY A 366 8.76 1.12 8.97
CA GLY A 366 9.47 0.98 10.25
C GLY A 366 10.74 0.17 10.05
N THR A 367 10.63 -1.15 10.11
CA THR A 367 11.77 -2.06 9.89
C THR A 367 11.48 -3.10 8.81
N LEU A 368 12.55 -3.69 8.26
CA LEU A 368 12.49 -4.77 7.28
C LEU A 368 13.66 -5.75 7.47
N VAL A 369 13.38 -7.03 7.29
CA VAL A 369 14.38 -8.09 7.09
C VAL A 369 13.88 -9.08 6.05
N THR A 370 14.76 -9.59 5.21
CA THR A 370 14.44 -10.57 4.15
C THR A 370 15.58 -11.57 3.97
N GLY A 371 15.28 -12.69 3.32
CA GLY A 371 16.26 -13.67 2.86
C GLY A 371 17.10 -14.28 3.99
N ASP A 372 18.40 -14.49 3.73
CA ASP A 372 19.31 -15.17 4.64
C ASP A 372 19.44 -14.47 6.00
N ASP A 373 19.37 -13.14 6.04
CA ASP A 373 19.39 -12.39 7.30
C ASP A 373 18.16 -12.75 8.18
N TYR A 374 16.99 -13.00 7.57
CA TYR A 374 15.80 -13.41 8.31
C TYR A 374 15.82 -14.89 8.69
N VAL A 375 16.27 -15.76 7.78
CA VAL A 375 16.39 -17.20 8.05
C VAL A 375 17.39 -17.47 9.18
N SER A 376 18.52 -16.74 9.20
CA SER A 376 19.54 -16.88 10.24
C SER A 376 19.15 -16.27 11.60
N ASN A 377 18.25 -15.28 11.62
CA ASN A 377 17.72 -14.66 12.84
C ASN A 377 16.21 -14.45 12.76
N PRO A 378 15.40 -15.52 12.86
CA PRO A 378 13.96 -15.46 12.60
C PRO A 378 13.14 -14.75 13.68
N SER A 379 13.74 -14.40 14.82
CA SER A 379 13.10 -13.62 15.89
C SER A 379 13.24 -12.10 15.73
N THR A 380 14.02 -11.63 14.74
CA THR A 380 14.21 -10.20 14.50
C THR A 380 13.00 -9.57 13.79
N ALA A 381 12.72 -8.30 14.08
CA ALA A 381 11.85 -7.45 13.30
C ALA A 381 12.58 -6.72 12.15
N GLY A 382 13.90 -6.92 12.03
CA GLY A 382 14.73 -6.33 10.98
C GLY A 382 15.40 -5.02 11.36
N ARG A 383 15.94 -4.36 10.33
CA ARG A 383 16.60 -3.07 10.42
C ARG A 383 15.60 -1.95 10.13
N VAL A 384 15.88 -0.78 10.72
CA VAL A 384 15.20 0.46 10.37
C VAL A 384 15.35 0.74 8.87
N VAL A 385 14.24 1.05 8.22
CA VAL A 385 14.22 1.36 6.78
C VAL A 385 14.78 2.76 6.54
N PRO A 386 15.94 2.88 5.85
CA PRO A 386 16.55 4.18 5.59
C PRO A 386 15.85 4.92 4.43
N PRO A 387 16.19 6.21 4.19
CA PRO A 387 17.01 7.06 5.03
C PRO A 387 16.19 7.93 6.01
N LEU A 388 14.86 7.93 5.91
CA LEU A 388 14.00 8.89 6.62
C LEU A 388 13.42 8.37 7.93
N THR A 389 13.52 7.05 8.19
CA THR A 389 12.95 6.45 9.40
C THR A 389 13.97 6.42 10.53
N GLU A 390 13.57 6.88 11.69
CA GLU A 390 14.33 6.80 12.93
C GLU A 390 13.49 6.08 14.00
N ILE A 391 14.09 5.16 14.74
CA ILE A 391 13.44 4.42 15.83
C ILE A 391 14.29 4.57 17.08
N LYS A 392 13.65 4.89 18.21
CA LYS A 392 14.25 4.97 19.52
C LYS A 392 13.51 4.08 20.51
N ILE A 393 14.25 3.46 21.40
CA ILE A 393 13.71 2.72 22.54
C ILE A 393 13.83 3.60 23.76
N LEU A 394 12.73 3.86 24.45
CA LEU A 394 12.63 4.78 25.56
C LEU A 394 12.17 4.02 26.82
N ASP A 395 12.65 4.48 27.98
CA ASP A 395 12.12 4.06 29.28
C ASP A 395 10.76 4.72 29.60
N GLU A 396 10.18 4.39 30.76
CA GLU A 396 8.90 4.98 31.23
C GLU A 396 8.97 6.51 31.43
N ASN A 397 10.16 7.08 31.57
CA ASN A 397 10.42 8.49 31.76
C ASN A 397 10.82 9.19 30.45
N TRP A 398 10.70 8.52 29.30
CA TRP A 398 11.06 9.01 27.97
C TRP A 398 12.57 9.22 27.75
N ASN A 399 13.43 8.61 28.56
CA ASN A 399 14.87 8.61 28.32
C ASN A 399 15.21 7.52 27.31
N GLU A 400 16.12 7.83 26.38
CA GLU A 400 16.61 6.88 25.40
C GLU A 400 17.46 5.82 26.11
N LEU A 401 17.15 4.54 25.85
CA LEU A 401 17.90 3.41 26.38
C LEU A 401 19.06 3.06 25.44
N GLU A 402 20.15 2.62 26.03
CA GLU A 402 21.28 2.05 25.28
C GLU A 402 20.89 0.72 24.62
N GLU A 403 21.60 0.37 23.55
CA GLU A 403 21.39 -0.89 22.83
C GLU A 403 21.51 -2.10 23.79
N GLY A 404 20.50 -2.97 23.79
CA GLY A 404 20.45 -4.18 24.61
C GLY A 404 19.96 -3.97 26.07
N LYS A 405 19.45 -2.80 26.40
CA LYS A 405 18.87 -2.48 27.71
C LYS A 405 17.36 -2.58 27.72
#